data_edba799f021c316b3246dfdd8494538e
#
_entry.id   edba799f021c316b3246dfdd8494538e
#
_cell.length_a   1.000
_cell.length_b   1.000
_cell.length_c   1.000
_cell.angle_alpha   90.00
_cell.angle_beta   90.00
_cell.angle_gamma   90.00
#
_symmetry.space_group_name_H-M   'P 1'
#
loop_
_entity.id
_entity.type
_entity.pdbx_description
1 polymer ?
#
loop_
_entity_poly.entity_id
_entity_poly.type
_entity_poly.pdbx_seq_one_letter_code
_entity_poly.pdbx_strand_id
1 'polypeptide(L)'
;QMCIRDSKDRALQKEDKSWTYFASDVAYHNTKLKRNFNILINILGADHAGYIKRITSVVEALSGEKNKLICKVSQLVKLIKDKKPFKMSKRKGDYITIEDLINEVGKDATRFIMLSRSSDAEIDFDFDKVKEKSKENPIYYVQYAYARISSVFRNTQNDINSNLEIKNSDFNFANEEIKLFKKISEWPKCVEVSSEKLEPHRISVYLYELASEFHSYWNMGKEDVSKRFIEEDNTIKMEKLVFLKSIANTCLLYTSPSPRDTA
;
A
#
# COMPACT_ATOMS: atom_id res chain seq x y z
N GLN A 1 12.75 -35.71 21.05
CA GLN A 1 13.30 -34.39 21.41
C GLN A 1 13.84 -33.75 20.13
N MET A 2 13.13 -32.78 19.62
CA MET A 2 13.58 -31.98 18.48
C MET A 2 14.41 -30.83 19.04
N CYS A 3 15.72 -30.91 18.93
CA CYS A 3 16.61 -29.79 19.25
C CYS A 3 16.34 -28.68 18.23
N ILE A 4 15.54 -27.72 18.62
CA ILE A 4 15.39 -26.48 17.87
C ILE A 4 16.64 -25.65 18.14
N ARG A 5 17.32 -25.17 17.12
CA ARG A 5 18.54 -24.33 17.20
C ARG A 5 18.32 -22.95 17.88
N ASP A 6 17.24 -22.81 18.62
CA ASP A 6 17.03 -21.74 19.60
C ASP A 6 17.64 -22.22 20.91
N SER A 7 18.40 -21.39 21.59
CA SER A 7 19.24 -21.68 22.77
C SER A 7 18.56 -22.34 23.96
N LYS A 8 17.31 -22.80 23.86
CA LYS A 8 16.57 -23.50 24.92
C LYS A 8 15.60 -24.52 24.35
N ASP A 9 15.59 -25.73 24.94
CA ASP A 9 14.58 -26.74 24.65
C ASP A 9 13.18 -26.22 25.01
N ARG A 10 12.20 -26.52 24.15
CA ARG A 10 10.80 -26.12 24.34
C ARG A 10 9.90 -27.34 24.35
N ALA A 11 9.11 -27.48 25.41
CA ALA A 11 8.13 -28.53 25.50
C ALA A 11 7.00 -28.31 24.51
N LEU A 12 6.65 -29.33 23.73
CA LEU A 12 5.44 -29.37 22.90
C LEU A 12 4.23 -29.83 23.70
N GLN A 13 4.45 -30.65 24.73
CA GLN A 13 3.44 -31.20 25.61
C GLN A 13 3.77 -30.82 27.06
N LYS A 14 2.76 -30.48 27.84
CA LYS A 14 2.87 -30.19 29.25
C LYS A 14 2.91 -31.48 30.08
N GLU A 15 3.17 -31.37 31.36
CA GLU A 15 3.19 -32.50 32.31
C GLU A 15 1.81 -33.18 32.41
N ASP A 16 0.72 -32.43 32.30
CA ASP A 16 -0.66 -32.91 32.26
C ASP A 16 -1.08 -33.56 30.94
N LYS A 17 -0.11 -33.78 30.02
CA LYS A 17 -0.30 -34.29 28.65
C LYS A 17 -1.10 -33.38 27.71
N SER A 18 -1.50 -32.19 28.14
CA SER A 18 -2.09 -31.21 27.22
C SER A 18 -1.04 -30.58 26.29
N TRP A 19 -1.46 -30.18 25.10
CA TRP A 19 -0.57 -29.55 24.14
C TRP A 19 -0.34 -28.07 24.48
N THR A 20 0.87 -27.61 24.25
CA THR A 20 1.18 -26.19 24.35
C THR A 20 0.69 -25.45 23.11
N TYR A 21 0.49 -24.12 23.20
CA TYR A 21 0.22 -23.28 22.02
C TYR A 21 1.29 -23.42 20.95
N PHE A 22 2.54 -23.62 21.37
CA PHE A 22 3.65 -23.85 20.44
C PHE A 22 3.48 -25.14 19.62
N ALA A 23 2.96 -26.20 20.20
CA ALA A 23 2.65 -27.43 19.47
C ALA A 23 1.57 -27.21 18.41
N SER A 24 0.56 -26.39 18.71
CA SER A 24 -0.47 -26.00 17.72
C SER A 24 0.13 -25.23 16.55
N ASP A 25 1.06 -24.32 16.83
CA ASP A 25 1.75 -23.55 15.78
C ASP A 25 2.64 -24.45 14.91
N VAL A 26 3.33 -25.43 15.49
CA VAL A 26 4.11 -26.44 14.75
C VAL A 26 3.19 -27.22 13.79
N ALA A 27 2.06 -27.72 14.29
CA ALA A 27 1.09 -28.46 13.48
C ALA A 27 0.51 -27.61 12.36
N TYR A 28 0.20 -26.35 12.65
CA TYR A 28 -0.30 -25.39 11.66
C TYR A 28 0.71 -25.12 10.54
N HIS A 29 1.99 -24.90 10.87
CA HIS A 29 3.04 -24.70 9.87
C HIS A 29 3.33 -25.94 9.06
N ASN A 30 3.24 -27.13 9.65
CA ASN A 30 3.29 -28.38 8.90
C ASN A 30 2.14 -28.47 7.87
N THR A 31 0.94 -28.03 8.23
CA THR A 31 -0.19 -27.95 7.29
C THR A 31 0.05 -26.92 6.19
N LYS A 32 0.67 -25.77 6.50
CA LYS A 32 1.07 -24.78 5.48
C LYS A 32 2.10 -25.35 4.49
N LEU A 33 3.09 -26.09 4.96
CA LEU A 33 4.11 -26.71 4.12
C LEU A 33 3.49 -27.69 3.11
N LYS A 34 2.46 -28.44 3.51
CA LYS A 34 1.72 -29.37 2.63
C LYS A 34 1.00 -28.69 1.46
N ARG A 35 0.84 -27.36 1.47
CA ARG A 35 0.27 -26.59 0.35
C ARG A 35 1.27 -26.33 -0.77
N ASN A 36 2.52 -26.72 -0.62
CA ASN A 36 3.60 -26.62 -1.61
C ASN A 36 3.88 -25.20 -2.13
N PHE A 37 3.71 -24.17 -1.29
CA PHE A 37 4.16 -22.82 -1.61
C PHE A 37 5.69 -22.71 -1.49
N ASN A 38 6.30 -21.95 -2.38
CA ASN A 38 7.76 -21.73 -2.35
C ASN A 38 8.20 -20.96 -1.11
N ILE A 39 7.41 -19.97 -0.70
CA ILE A 39 7.69 -19.10 0.45
C ILE A 39 6.44 -19.01 1.31
N LEU A 40 6.61 -19.13 2.62
CA LEU A 40 5.58 -18.84 3.61
C LEU A 40 5.85 -17.47 4.23
N ILE A 41 4.81 -16.68 4.43
CA ILE A 41 4.92 -15.35 5.05
C ILE A 41 4.02 -15.30 6.27
N ASN A 42 4.59 -14.96 7.43
CA ASN A 42 3.84 -14.63 8.64
C ASN A 42 3.93 -13.14 8.90
N ILE A 43 2.78 -12.49 9.13
CA ILE A 43 2.70 -11.11 9.59
C ILE A 43 2.34 -11.16 11.08
N LEU A 44 3.23 -10.65 11.92
CA LEU A 44 3.14 -10.74 13.37
C LEU A 44 3.12 -9.32 13.98
N GLY A 45 2.36 -9.15 15.07
CA GLY A 45 2.44 -7.93 15.86
C GLY A 45 3.80 -7.80 16.56
N ALA A 46 4.18 -6.58 16.93
CA ALA A 46 5.47 -6.29 17.55
C ALA A 46 5.68 -7.04 18.87
N ASP A 47 4.62 -7.36 19.60
CA ASP A 47 4.62 -8.18 20.81
C ASP A 47 5.07 -9.62 20.56
N HIS A 48 4.99 -10.11 19.34
CA HIS A 48 5.45 -11.44 18.91
C HIS A 48 6.87 -11.47 18.35
N ALA A 49 7.61 -10.36 18.33
CA ALA A 49 8.96 -10.31 17.76
C ALA A 49 9.91 -11.36 18.35
N GLY A 50 9.82 -11.63 19.67
CA GLY A 50 10.61 -12.66 20.35
C GLY A 50 10.26 -14.10 19.96
N TYR A 51 9.14 -14.30 19.24
CA TYR A 51 8.67 -15.61 18.81
C TYR A 51 9.24 -16.03 17.44
N ILE A 52 9.73 -15.08 16.65
CA ILE A 52 10.15 -15.27 15.25
C ILE A 52 11.20 -16.39 15.12
N LYS A 53 12.26 -16.33 15.92
CA LYS A 53 13.33 -17.35 15.87
C LYS A 53 12.80 -18.77 16.05
N ARG A 54 11.87 -18.96 16.99
CA ARG A 54 11.29 -20.27 17.26
C ARG A 54 10.54 -20.81 16.06
N ILE A 55 9.60 -20.02 15.53
CA ILE A 55 8.75 -20.49 14.44
C ILE A 55 9.54 -20.69 13.14
N THR A 56 10.55 -19.84 12.91
CA THR A 56 11.46 -20.02 11.75
C THR A 56 12.25 -21.31 11.86
N SER A 57 12.84 -21.61 13.05
CA SER A 57 13.55 -22.86 13.28
C SER A 57 12.66 -24.10 13.15
N VAL A 58 11.40 -24.00 13.57
CA VAL A 58 10.42 -25.08 13.39
C VAL A 58 10.18 -25.34 11.90
N VAL A 59 9.93 -24.30 11.12
CA VAL A 59 9.65 -24.46 9.69
C VAL A 59 10.88 -24.99 8.96
N GLU A 60 12.09 -24.52 9.32
CA GLU A 60 13.35 -25.07 8.79
C GLU A 60 13.49 -26.56 9.11
N ALA A 61 13.19 -26.97 10.35
CA ALA A 61 13.27 -28.37 10.76
C ALA A 61 12.23 -29.26 10.05
N LEU A 62 11.02 -28.75 9.80
CA LEU A 62 9.96 -29.50 9.14
C LEU A 62 10.13 -29.59 7.63
N SER A 63 10.68 -28.56 7.00
CA SER A 63 10.85 -28.51 5.53
C SER A 63 12.21 -28.99 5.05
N GLY A 64 13.24 -28.94 5.90
CA GLY A 64 14.64 -29.10 5.50
C GLY A 64 15.21 -27.92 4.74
N GLU A 65 14.43 -26.85 4.54
CA GLU A 65 14.79 -25.69 3.72
C GLU A 65 15.00 -24.45 4.60
N LYS A 66 16.15 -23.77 4.42
CA LYS A 66 16.40 -22.45 5.01
C LYS A 66 15.56 -21.38 4.31
N ASN A 67 15.18 -20.36 5.06
CA ASN A 67 14.43 -19.21 4.55
C ASN A 67 13.04 -19.54 3.91
N LYS A 68 12.49 -20.72 4.20
CA LYS A 68 11.16 -21.11 3.77
C LYS A 68 10.07 -20.24 4.40
N LEU A 69 10.30 -19.71 5.58
CA LEU A 69 9.40 -18.80 6.30
C LEU A 69 10.02 -17.41 6.45
N ILE A 70 9.31 -16.40 6.00
CA ILE A 70 9.62 -14.99 6.23
C ILE A 70 8.63 -14.46 7.27
N CYS A 71 9.14 -13.87 8.35
CA CYS A 71 8.32 -13.19 9.35
C CYS A 71 8.47 -11.68 9.19
N LYS A 72 7.36 -10.97 8.97
CA LYS A 72 7.29 -9.51 9.01
C LYS A 72 6.62 -9.08 10.31
N VAL A 73 7.23 -8.09 10.95
CA VAL A 73 6.67 -7.49 12.18
C VAL A 73 5.87 -6.26 11.79
N SER A 74 4.67 -6.14 12.34
CA SER A 74 3.86 -4.94 12.22
C SER A 74 3.82 -4.22 13.56
N GLN A 75 4.19 -2.95 13.56
CA GLN A 75 4.16 -2.10 14.73
C GLN A 75 2.75 -1.67 15.11
N LEU A 76 2.62 -1.12 16.30
CA LEU A 76 1.35 -0.64 16.83
C LEU A 76 0.85 0.58 16.03
N VAL A 77 -0.46 0.63 15.85
CA VAL A 77 -1.16 1.80 15.34
C VAL A 77 -1.76 2.56 16.51
N LYS A 78 -1.39 3.82 16.66
CA LYS A 78 -1.99 4.72 17.64
C LYS A 78 -3.16 5.45 17.00
N LEU A 79 -4.35 5.30 17.54
CA LEU A 79 -5.52 6.02 17.07
C LEU A 79 -5.60 7.37 17.76
N ILE A 80 -5.80 8.45 16.99
CA ILE A 80 -5.96 9.81 17.48
C ILE A 80 -7.30 10.35 16.98
N LYS A 81 -8.13 10.82 17.90
CA LYS A 81 -9.42 11.44 17.62
C LYS A 81 -9.57 12.71 18.46
N ASP A 82 -10.05 13.80 17.86
CA ASP A 82 -10.17 15.11 18.51
C ASP A 82 -8.82 15.56 19.12
N LYS A 83 -7.72 15.34 18.39
CA LYS A 83 -6.33 15.65 18.81
C LYS A 83 -5.87 14.93 20.09
N LYS A 84 -6.56 13.88 20.50
CA LYS A 84 -6.21 13.09 21.70
C LYS A 84 -6.01 11.62 21.35
N PRO A 85 -5.05 10.93 22.00
CA PRO A 85 -4.90 9.49 21.82
C PRO A 85 -6.18 8.76 22.29
N PHE A 86 -6.75 7.94 21.41
CA PHE A 86 -7.87 7.08 21.73
C PHE A 86 -7.35 5.81 22.43
N LYS A 87 -7.64 5.68 23.73
CA LYS A 87 -7.22 4.51 24.51
C LYS A 87 -8.26 3.41 24.40
N MET A 88 -7.93 2.36 23.66
CA MET A 88 -8.76 1.17 23.60
C MET A 88 -8.68 0.36 24.91
N SER A 89 -9.84 -0.04 25.45
CA SER A 89 -9.93 -0.90 26.61
C SER A 89 -10.99 -1.98 26.43
N LYS A 90 -10.55 -3.22 26.21
CA LYS A 90 -11.46 -4.38 26.11
C LYS A 90 -12.35 -4.56 27.35
N ARG A 91 -11.84 -4.20 28.54
CA ARG A 91 -12.58 -4.33 29.82
C ARG A 91 -13.72 -3.31 29.96
N LYS A 92 -13.59 -2.14 29.30
CA LYS A 92 -14.60 -1.06 29.34
C LYS A 92 -15.52 -1.08 28.12
N GLY A 93 -15.28 -1.94 27.14
CA GLY A 93 -16.01 -1.94 25.87
C GLY A 93 -15.58 -0.83 24.90
N ASP A 94 -14.60 -0.02 25.28
CA ASP A 94 -14.09 1.09 24.45
C ASP A 94 -13.03 0.53 23.48
N TYR A 95 -13.46 0.05 22.35
CA TYR A 95 -12.56 -0.34 21.26
C TYR A 95 -13.17 0.07 19.92
N ILE A 96 -12.29 0.41 18.99
CA ILE A 96 -12.67 0.71 17.59
C ILE A 96 -12.32 -0.52 16.78
N THR A 97 -13.31 -1.05 16.07
CA THR A 97 -13.10 -2.15 15.12
C THR A 97 -12.56 -1.59 13.78
N ILE A 98 -12.04 -2.47 12.92
CA ILE A 98 -11.67 -2.09 11.55
C ILE A 98 -12.91 -1.65 10.78
N GLU A 99 -14.07 -2.23 11.05
CA GLU A 99 -15.34 -1.85 10.45
C GLU A 99 -15.73 -0.42 10.83
N ASP A 100 -15.64 -0.06 12.11
CA ASP A 100 -15.89 1.31 12.58
C ASP A 100 -14.97 2.32 11.88
N LEU A 101 -13.70 1.96 11.74
CA LEU A 101 -12.69 2.79 11.10
C LEU A 101 -13.00 2.99 9.61
N ILE A 102 -13.37 1.91 8.90
CA ILE A 102 -13.78 1.97 7.48
C ILE A 102 -15.06 2.81 7.33
N ASN A 103 -16.04 2.65 8.22
CA ASN A 103 -17.27 3.42 8.19
C ASN A 103 -17.04 4.92 8.43
N GLU A 104 -16.05 5.26 9.25
CA GLU A 104 -15.77 6.66 9.60
C GLU A 104 -14.92 7.41 8.54
N VAL A 105 -13.92 6.76 7.95
CA VAL A 105 -12.98 7.42 7.02
C VAL A 105 -12.96 6.84 5.61
N GLY A 106 -13.65 5.74 5.39
CA GLY A 106 -13.67 5.03 4.11
C GLY A 106 -12.55 3.99 3.97
N LYS A 107 -12.80 2.98 3.12
CA LYS A 107 -11.92 1.84 2.88
C LYS A 107 -10.56 2.28 2.30
N ASP A 108 -10.59 3.14 1.28
CA ASP A 108 -9.38 3.55 0.56
C ASP A 108 -8.45 4.36 1.45
N ALA A 109 -9.00 5.30 2.24
CA ALA A 109 -8.24 6.11 3.17
C ALA A 109 -7.62 5.24 4.27
N THR A 110 -8.40 4.30 4.81
CA THR A 110 -7.91 3.34 5.81
C THR A 110 -6.72 2.55 5.27
N ARG A 111 -6.88 1.92 4.11
CA ARG A 111 -5.81 1.11 3.49
C ARG A 111 -4.57 1.94 3.17
N PHE A 112 -4.77 3.12 2.55
CA PHE A 112 -3.65 3.97 2.14
C PHE A 112 -2.81 4.40 3.35
N ILE A 113 -3.46 4.89 4.40
CA ILE A 113 -2.75 5.36 5.60
C ILE A 113 -2.07 4.21 6.34
N MET A 114 -2.75 3.07 6.51
CA MET A 114 -2.17 1.88 7.16
C MET A 114 -0.95 1.33 6.42
N LEU A 115 -0.90 1.52 5.09
CA LEU A 115 0.21 1.07 4.25
C LEU A 115 1.17 2.20 3.85
N SER A 116 1.03 3.41 4.41
CA SER A 116 1.87 4.55 4.03
C SER A 116 3.25 4.55 4.67
N ARG A 117 3.46 3.70 5.67
CA ARG A 117 4.74 3.57 6.38
C ARG A 117 5.24 2.13 6.36
N SER A 118 6.52 1.97 6.60
CA SER A 118 7.12 0.65 6.80
C SER A 118 6.44 -0.08 7.96
N SER A 119 6.31 -1.42 7.85
CA SER A 119 5.65 -2.24 8.87
C SER A 119 6.32 -2.19 10.24
N ASP A 120 7.60 -1.85 10.29
CA ASP A 120 8.40 -1.69 11.52
C ASP A 120 8.33 -0.28 12.14
N ALA A 121 7.63 0.66 11.49
CA ALA A 121 7.38 1.99 12.01
C ALA A 121 6.00 2.11 12.66
N GLU A 122 5.92 2.78 13.80
CA GLU A 122 4.63 3.13 14.41
C GLU A 122 3.83 4.10 13.53
N ILE A 123 2.52 3.96 13.53
CA ILE A 123 1.59 4.82 12.78
C ILE A 123 0.69 5.54 13.76
N ASP A 124 0.65 6.86 13.66
CA ASP A 124 -0.37 7.69 14.28
C ASP A 124 -1.53 7.86 13.28
N PHE A 125 -2.62 7.13 13.49
CA PHE A 125 -3.82 7.24 12.68
C PHE A 125 -4.73 8.32 13.26
N ASP A 126 -4.66 9.51 12.70
CA ASP A 126 -5.42 10.68 13.10
C ASP A 126 -6.66 10.82 12.22
N PHE A 127 -7.86 10.58 12.79
CA PHE A 127 -9.13 10.63 12.06
C PHE A 127 -9.40 11.99 11.42
N ASP A 128 -9.00 13.09 12.09
CA ASP A 128 -9.23 14.44 11.58
C ASP A 128 -8.35 14.70 10.35
N LYS A 129 -7.07 14.34 10.42
CA LYS A 129 -6.12 14.48 9.31
C LYS A 129 -6.49 13.61 8.11
N VAL A 130 -6.97 12.40 8.34
CA VAL A 130 -7.37 11.47 7.26
C VAL A 130 -8.59 12.01 6.49
N LYS A 131 -9.47 12.77 7.14
CA LYS A 131 -10.64 13.41 6.50
C LYS A 131 -10.33 14.76 5.86
N GLU A 132 -9.17 15.32 6.14
CA GLU A 132 -8.80 16.64 5.66
C GLU A 132 -8.61 16.65 4.14
N LYS A 133 -9.22 17.64 3.48
CA LYS A 133 -9.10 17.83 2.01
C LYS A 133 -7.97 18.82 1.70
N SER A 134 -6.76 18.43 2.06
CA SER A 134 -5.56 19.27 1.89
C SER A 134 -4.41 18.45 1.30
N LYS A 135 -3.33 19.15 0.91
CA LYS A 135 -2.11 18.51 0.40
C LYS A 135 -1.36 17.72 1.49
N GLU A 136 -1.61 18.00 2.75
CA GLU A 136 -1.06 17.29 3.91
C GLU A 136 -1.67 15.90 4.07
N ASN A 137 -2.84 15.67 3.46
CA ASN A 137 -3.46 14.35 3.41
C ASN A 137 -3.01 13.61 2.12
N PRO A 138 -2.10 12.63 2.20
CA PRO A 138 -1.49 12.04 1.03
C PRO A 138 -2.48 11.27 0.15
N ILE A 139 -3.50 10.64 0.72
CA ILE A 139 -4.51 9.96 -0.11
C ILE A 139 -5.38 10.96 -0.87
N TYR A 140 -5.83 12.02 -0.18
CA TYR A 140 -6.60 13.06 -0.85
C TYR A 140 -5.80 13.67 -2.01
N TYR A 141 -4.50 13.86 -1.83
CA TYR A 141 -3.63 14.44 -2.85
C TYR A 141 -3.51 13.56 -4.09
N VAL A 142 -3.41 12.24 -3.91
CA VAL A 142 -3.42 11.25 -5.02
C VAL A 142 -4.80 11.21 -5.70
N GLN A 143 -5.89 11.15 -4.94
CA GLN A 143 -7.25 11.16 -5.48
C GLN A 143 -7.56 12.44 -6.24
N TYR A 144 -7.05 13.57 -5.77
CA TYR A 144 -7.22 14.86 -6.42
C TYR A 144 -6.48 14.94 -7.77
N ALA A 145 -5.33 14.29 -7.91
CA ALA A 145 -4.66 14.16 -9.20
C ALA A 145 -5.56 13.43 -10.21
N TYR A 146 -6.13 12.29 -9.82
CA TYR A 146 -7.08 11.55 -10.65
C TYR A 146 -8.33 12.38 -11.01
N ALA A 147 -8.90 13.08 -10.03
CA ALA A 147 -10.08 13.93 -10.26
C ALA A 147 -9.81 15.06 -11.26
N ARG A 148 -8.63 15.69 -11.19
CA ARG A 148 -8.19 16.70 -12.17
C ARG A 148 -8.08 16.11 -13.56
N ILE A 149 -7.42 14.97 -13.72
CA ILE A 149 -7.28 14.30 -15.01
C ILE A 149 -8.65 13.92 -15.56
N SER A 150 -9.51 13.32 -14.76
CA SER A 150 -10.88 12.97 -15.16
C SER A 150 -11.69 14.20 -15.61
N SER A 151 -11.43 15.36 -14.98
CA SER A 151 -12.05 16.63 -15.40
C SER A 151 -11.56 17.08 -16.79
N VAL A 152 -10.26 16.91 -17.10
CA VAL A 152 -9.73 17.19 -18.44
C VAL A 152 -10.44 16.35 -19.48
N PHE A 153 -10.55 15.04 -19.26
CA PHE A 153 -11.22 14.13 -20.18
C PHE A 153 -12.69 14.54 -20.42
N ARG A 154 -13.44 14.86 -19.34
CA ARG A 154 -14.82 15.33 -19.48
C ARG A 154 -14.92 16.66 -20.24
N ASN A 155 -14.08 17.62 -19.93
CA ASN A 155 -14.12 18.96 -20.55
C ASN A 155 -13.77 18.93 -22.04
N THR A 156 -12.91 18.00 -22.44
CA THR A 156 -12.51 17.81 -23.85
C THR A 156 -13.34 16.73 -24.55
N GLN A 157 -14.45 16.27 -23.94
CA GLN A 157 -15.37 15.26 -24.47
C GLN A 157 -14.69 13.93 -24.86
N ASN A 158 -13.61 13.56 -24.16
CA ASN A 158 -12.90 12.30 -24.33
C ASN A 158 -13.29 11.31 -23.23
N ASP A 159 -13.32 10.02 -23.58
CA ASP A 159 -13.55 8.95 -22.58
C ASP A 159 -12.21 8.47 -22.02
N ILE A 160 -12.03 8.59 -20.71
CA ILE A 160 -10.83 8.14 -20.01
C ILE A 160 -10.62 6.61 -20.13
N ASN A 161 -11.69 5.85 -20.37
CA ASN A 161 -11.64 4.39 -20.51
C ASN A 161 -11.36 3.95 -21.96
N SER A 162 -11.45 4.85 -22.95
CA SER A 162 -11.19 4.52 -24.35
C SER A 162 -9.75 4.08 -24.57
N ASN A 163 -9.52 3.20 -25.54
CA ASN A 163 -8.18 2.88 -25.98
C ASN A 163 -7.64 4.05 -26.83
N LEU A 164 -6.65 4.75 -26.26
CA LEU A 164 -5.98 5.85 -26.96
C LEU A 164 -4.78 5.28 -27.72
N GLU A 165 -4.79 5.40 -29.03
CA GLU A 165 -3.68 5.00 -29.89
C GLU A 165 -2.93 6.24 -30.39
N ILE A 166 -1.62 6.22 -30.24
CA ILE A 166 -0.74 7.25 -30.79
C ILE A 166 -0.27 6.78 -32.17
N LYS A 167 -0.73 7.43 -33.20
CA LYS A 167 -0.26 7.19 -34.57
C LYS A 167 0.86 8.19 -34.89
N ASN A 168 2.09 7.66 -35.05
CA ASN A 168 3.30 8.34 -35.50
C ASN A 168 3.23 9.88 -35.41
N SER A 169 3.60 10.43 -34.31
CA SER A 169 3.66 11.87 -34.10
C SER A 169 5.05 12.24 -33.58
N ASP A 170 5.58 13.33 -34.04
CA ASP A 170 6.77 13.95 -33.47
C ASP A 170 6.37 14.49 -32.08
N PHE A 171 6.70 13.72 -31.04
CA PHE A 171 6.42 14.11 -29.67
C PHE A 171 7.32 15.29 -29.28
N ASN A 172 6.72 16.40 -29.01
CA ASN A 172 7.42 17.55 -28.44
C ASN A 172 6.95 17.77 -27.02
N PHE A 173 7.66 17.16 -26.08
CA PHE A 173 7.39 17.30 -24.65
C PHE A 173 8.34 18.31 -24.03
N ALA A 174 7.80 19.16 -23.15
CA ALA A 174 8.58 20.04 -22.32
C ALA A 174 9.46 19.25 -21.32
N ASN A 175 10.54 19.85 -20.84
CA ASN A 175 11.44 19.20 -19.90
C ASN A 175 10.73 18.72 -18.62
N GLU A 176 9.75 19.47 -18.16
CA GLU A 176 8.95 19.15 -16.99
C GLU A 176 8.04 17.93 -17.24
N GLU A 177 7.52 17.77 -18.45
CA GLU A 177 6.75 16.59 -18.85
C GLU A 177 7.64 15.36 -18.98
N ILE A 178 8.84 15.52 -19.52
CA ILE A 178 9.84 14.45 -19.58
C ILE A 178 10.18 13.95 -18.16
N LYS A 179 10.23 14.85 -17.18
CA LYS A 179 10.44 14.49 -15.78
C LYS A 179 9.30 13.59 -15.25
N LEU A 180 8.05 13.95 -15.54
CA LEU A 180 6.89 13.14 -15.18
C LEU A 180 6.87 11.79 -15.91
N PHE A 181 7.26 11.72 -17.19
CA PHE A 181 7.42 10.45 -17.90
C PHE A 181 8.45 9.54 -17.24
N LYS A 182 9.59 10.09 -16.83
CA LYS A 182 10.60 9.34 -16.09
C LYS A 182 10.00 8.78 -14.79
N LYS A 183 9.23 9.60 -14.08
CA LYS A 183 8.55 9.15 -12.85
C LYS A 183 7.57 8.02 -13.12
N ILE A 184 6.76 8.08 -14.17
CA ILE A 184 5.84 7.00 -14.56
C ILE A 184 6.63 5.73 -14.95
N SER A 185 7.75 5.86 -15.65
CA SER A 185 8.57 4.72 -16.04
C SER A 185 9.22 3.96 -14.89
N GLU A 186 9.32 4.56 -13.71
CA GLU A 186 9.78 3.91 -12.48
C GLU A 186 8.74 2.95 -11.88
N TRP A 187 7.48 3.02 -12.31
CA TRP A 187 6.38 2.23 -11.73
C TRP A 187 6.64 0.72 -11.72
N PRO A 188 7.04 0.06 -12.82
CA PRO A 188 7.31 -1.37 -12.82
C PRO A 188 8.37 -1.76 -11.79
N LYS A 189 9.44 -0.95 -11.68
CA LYS A 189 10.51 -1.19 -10.71
C LYS A 189 10.05 -0.97 -9.27
N CYS A 190 9.19 0.02 -9.04
CA CYS A 190 8.59 0.24 -7.73
C CYS A 190 7.78 -0.98 -7.27
N VAL A 191 6.96 -1.55 -8.16
CA VAL A 191 6.15 -2.76 -7.86
C VAL A 191 7.05 -3.97 -7.60
N GLU A 192 8.05 -4.21 -8.46
CA GLU A 192 9.01 -5.30 -8.31
C GLU A 192 9.70 -5.25 -6.94
N VAL A 193 10.33 -4.12 -6.61
CA VAL A 193 11.05 -3.95 -5.33
C VAL A 193 10.11 -4.03 -4.13
N SER A 194 8.89 -3.49 -4.23
CA SER A 194 7.88 -3.57 -3.16
C SER A 194 7.49 -5.02 -2.88
N SER A 195 7.35 -5.83 -3.93
CA SER A 195 7.02 -7.25 -3.83
C SER A 195 8.17 -8.06 -3.28
N GLU A 196 9.39 -7.92 -3.83
CA GLU A 196 10.57 -8.65 -3.39
C GLU A 196 10.91 -8.40 -1.92
N LYS A 197 10.81 -7.14 -1.48
CA LYS A 197 11.12 -6.74 -0.11
C LYS A 197 9.94 -6.87 0.85
N LEU A 198 8.73 -7.17 0.34
CA LEU A 198 7.49 -7.18 1.11
C LEU A 198 7.28 -5.83 1.83
N GLU A 199 7.43 -4.74 1.08
CA GLU A 199 7.37 -3.36 1.55
C GLU A 199 6.31 -2.54 0.79
N PRO A 200 5.01 -2.77 1.04
CA PRO A 200 3.92 -2.13 0.30
C PRO A 200 3.89 -0.60 0.46
N HIS A 201 4.49 -0.05 1.51
CA HIS A 201 4.56 1.40 1.72
C HIS A 201 5.28 2.14 0.58
N ARG A 202 6.17 1.48 -0.16
CA ARG A 202 6.85 2.09 -1.32
C ARG A 202 5.87 2.53 -2.39
N ILE A 203 4.78 1.78 -2.57
CA ILE A 203 3.74 2.12 -3.54
C ILE A 203 3.03 3.40 -3.11
N SER A 204 2.65 3.52 -1.83
CA SER A 204 1.99 4.73 -1.30
C SER A 204 2.88 5.97 -1.43
N VAL A 205 4.17 5.84 -1.12
CA VAL A 205 5.16 6.91 -1.27
C VAL A 205 5.30 7.31 -2.74
N TYR A 206 5.47 6.33 -3.63
CA TYR A 206 5.59 6.57 -5.07
C TYR A 206 4.37 7.32 -5.64
N LEU A 207 3.15 6.91 -5.27
CA LEU A 207 1.92 7.56 -5.74
C LEU A 207 1.80 9.00 -5.25
N TYR A 208 2.20 9.26 -4.00
CA TYR A 208 2.21 10.62 -3.47
C TYR A 208 3.24 11.50 -4.21
N GLU A 209 4.43 10.98 -4.48
CA GLU A 209 5.47 11.70 -5.24
C GLU A 209 5.01 11.98 -6.67
N LEU A 210 4.42 10.99 -7.37
CA LEU A 210 3.86 11.16 -8.70
C LEU A 210 2.76 12.23 -8.73
N ALA A 211 1.84 12.17 -7.77
CA ALA A 211 0.78 13.18 -7.64
C ALA A 211 1.35 14.57 -7.35
N SER A 212 2.39 14.66 -6.53
CA SER A 212 3.06 15.92 -6.20
C SER A 212 3.71 16.54 -7.42
N GLU A 213 4.45 15.77 -8.21
CA GLU A 213 5.05 16.25 -9.46
C GLU A 213 4.00 16.67 -10.49
N PHE A 214 2.92 15.89 -10.62
CA PHE A 214 1.79 16.24 -11.48
C PHE A 214 1.12 17.55 -11.06
N HIS A 215 0.83 17.73 -9.77
CA HIS A 215 0.23 18.98 -9.28
C HIS A 215 1.16 20.18 -9.42
N SER A 216 2.46 19.98 -9.29
CA SER A 216 3.45 21.03 -9.53
C SER A 216 3.42 21.49 -10.99
N TYR A 217 3.43 20.54 -11.93
CA TYR A 217 3.30 20.84 -13.35
C TYR A 217 1.96 21.51 -13.68
N TRP A 218 0.86 20.99 -13.15
CA TRP A 218 -0.47 21.57 -13.34
C TRP A 218 -0.53 23.04 -12.90
N ASN A 219 0.12 23.39 -11.80
CA ASN A 219 0.13 24.76 -11.30
C ASN A 219 0.95 25.70 -12.20
N MET A 220 2.00 25.22 -12.89
CA MET A 220 2.73 26.02 -13.88
C MET A 220 1.83 26.52 -15.00
N GLY A 221 0.83 25.72 -15.42
CA GLY A 221 -0.15 26.12 -16.43
C GLY A 221 -1.09 27.27 -16.01
N LYS A 222 -1.07 27.71 -14.73
CA LYS A 222 -1.76 28.92 -14.29
C LYS A 222 -1.00 30.19 -14.65
N GLU A 223 0.32 30.12 -14.61
CA GLU A 223 1.23 31.23 -14.88
C GLU A 223 1.67 31.26 -16.34
N ASP A 224 1.84 30.09 -16.94
CA ASP A 224 2.30 29.91 -18.33
C ASP A 224 1.28 29.07 -19.13
N VAL A 225 0.57 29.74 -20.03
CA VAL A 225 -0.48 29.12 -20.89
C VAL A 225 0.09 27.99 -21.72
N SER A 226 1.35 28.07 -22.17
CA SER A 226 2.00 27.03 -22.99
C SER A 226 2.15 25.67 -22.26
N LYS A 227 2.07 25.68 -20.93
CA LYS A 227 2.14 24.50 -20.07
C LYS A 227 0.78 23.89 -19.73
N ARG A 228 -0.30 24.43 -20.28
CA ARG A 228 -1.64 23.85 -20.09
C ARG A 228 -1.80 22.58 -20.90
N PHE A 229 -2.59 21.65 -20.38
CA PHE A 229 -2.97 20.44 -21.11
C PHE A 229 -4.06 20.74 -22.13
N ILE A 230 -4.99 21.62 -21.81
CA ILE A 230 -6.11 22.03 -22.66
C ILE A 230 -5.74 23.33 -23.34
N GLU A 231 -5.94 23.40 -24.65
CA GLU A 231 -5.73 24.59 -25.47
C GLU A 231 -6.91 25.58 -25.31
N GLU A 232 -6.78 26.81 -25.84
CA GLU A 232 -7.78 27.87 -25.65
C GLU A 232 -9.13 27.53 -26.28
N ASP A 233 -9.14 26.71 -27.32
CA ASP A 233 -10.35 26.21 -28.00
C ASP A 233 -10.98 24.98 -27.33
N ASN A 234 -10.57 24.62 -26.12
CA ASN A 234 -10.94 23.43 -25.39
C ASN A 234 -10.52 22.10 -26.05
N THR A 235 -9.63 22.11 -26.99
CA THR A 235 -9.02 20.88 -27.53
C THR A 235 -7.84 20.40 -26.68
N ILE A 236 -7.45 19.17 -26.90
CA ILE A 236 -6.28 18.57 -26.27
C ILE A 236 -5.58 17.65 -27.28
N LYS A 237 -4.27 17.72 -27.33
CA LYS A 237 -3.46 16.84 -28.20
C LYS A 237 -3.51 15.40 -27.70
N MET A 238 -3.52 14.44 -28.61
CA MET A 238 -3.62 13.01 -28.31
C MET A 238 -2.48 12.54 -27.39
N GLU A 239 -1.26 13.02 -27.61
CA GLU A 239 -0.11 12.69 -26.75
C GLU A 239 -0.30 13.14 -25.30
N LYS A 240 -0.94 14.30 -25.09
CA LYS A 240 -1.27 14.81 -23.75
C LYS A 240 -2.37 13.98 -23.09
N LEU A 241 -3.36 13.52 -23.86
CA LEU A 241 -4.40 12.60 -23.35
C LEU A 241 -3.79 11.28 -22.91
N VAL A 242 -2.94 10.66 -23.72
CA VAL A 242 -2.27 9.40 -23.37
C VAL A 242 -1.39 9.58 -22.13
N PHE A 243 -0.68 10.69 -22.06
CA PHE A 243 0.13 11.02 -20.89
C PHE A 243 -0.71 11.14 -19.62
N LEU A 244 -1.78 11.93 -19.63
CA LEU A 244 -2.69 12.09 -18.51
C LEU A 244 -3.33 10.76 -18.11
N LYS A 245 -3.74 9.95 -19.10
CA LYS A 245 -4.28 8.62 -18.84
C LYS A 245 -3.28 7.70 -18.14
N SER A 246 -2.01 7.76 -18.51
CA SER A 246 -0.96 6.97 -17.87
C SER A 246 -0.82 7.32 -16.38
N ILE A 247 -0.87 8.61 -16.03
CA ILE A 247 -0.87 9.07 -14.64
C ILE A 247 -2.13 8.59 -13.92
N ALA A 248 -3.31 8.78 -14.54
CA ALA A 248 -4.59 8.38 -13.96
C ALA A 248 -4.63 6.88 -13.65
N ASN A 249 -4.21 6.04 -14.60
CA ASN A 249 -4.17 4.59 -14.41
C ASN A 249 -3.25 4.20 -13.25
N THR A 250 -2.09 4.84 -13.12
CA THR A 250 -1.17 4.58 -12.02
C THR A 250 -1.77 4.99 -10.68
N CYS A 251 -2.46 6.14 -10.61
CA CYS A 251 -3.15 6.59 -9.39
C CYS A 251 -4.31 5.65 -9.00
N LEU A 252 -5.06 5.12 -9.99
CA LEU A 252 -6.17 4.20 -9.74
C LEU A 252 -5.74 2.84 -9.19
N LEU A 253 -4.55 2.35 -9.52
CA LEU A 253 -4.09 1.03 -9.13
C LEU A 253 -4.12 0.79 -7.61
N TYR A 254 -4.05 1.85 -6.81
CA TYR A 254 -4.14 1.73 -5.35
C TYR A 254 -5.56 1.92 -4.80
N THR A 255 -6.41 2.65 -5.51
CA THR A 255 -7.79 2.96 -5.10
C THR A 255 -8.82 2.04 -5.77
N SER A 256 -8.41 1.25 -6.76
CA SER A 256 -9.28 0.23 -7.35
C SER A 256 -9.56 -0.91 -6.37
N PRO A 257 -10.80 -1.43 -6.31
CA PRO A 257 -11.09 -2.61 -5.53
C PRO A 257 -10.21 -3.78 -6.01
N SER A 258 -9.58 -4.46 -5.05
CA SER A 258 -8.85 -5.70 -5.35
C SER A 258 -9.82 -6.73 -5.94
N PRO A 259 -9.38 -7.62 -6.84
CA PRO A 259 -10.22 -8.74 -7.30
C PRO A 259 -10.81 -9.60 -6.17
N ARG A 260 -10.20 -9.53 -4.97
CA ARG A 260 -10.73 -10.19 -3.75
C ARG A 260 -11.85 -9.40 -3.07
N ASP A 261 -12.03 -8.13 -3.41
CA ASP A 261 -13.04 -7.26 -2.81
C ASP A 261 -14.37 -7.30 -3.59
N THR A 262 -14.39 -7.99 -4.74
CA THR A 262 -15.54 -8.14 -5.64
C THR A 262 -16.08 -9.57 -5.69
N ALA A 263 -15.53 -10.49 -4.87
CA ALA A 263 -15.94 -11.88 -4.78
C ALA A 263 -16.92 -12.13 -3.62
#